data_03755c3a3d0e6754808afea3aee25b2f
#
_entry.id   03755c3a3d0e6754808afea3aee25b2f
#
_cell.length_a   1.000
_cell.length_b   1.000
_cell.length_c   1.000
_cell.angle_alpha   90.00
_cell.angle_beta   90.00
_cell.angle_gamma   90.00
#
_symmetry.space_group_name_H-M   'P 1'
#
loop_
_entity.id
_entity.type
_entity.pdbx_description
1 polymer ?
#
loop_
_entity_poly.entity_id
_entity_poly.type
_entity_poly.pdbx_seq_one_letter_code
_entity_poly.pdbx_strand_id
1 'polypeptide(L)' 'MKREKLETYIGKQIKVLLFDGRAYEGCLQKTNTDAVKHNPNLYWKHNYYVLLDEGGNSTGPIFRCSHAMRIKEVG' A
#
# COMPACT_ATOMS: atom_id res chain seq x y z
N MET A 1 5.46 11.98 0.64
CA MET A 1 5.73 11.48 -0.73
C MET A 1 4.63 11.91 -1.67
N LYS A 2 4.97 12.22 -2.90
CA LYS A 2 3.96 12.59 -3.91
C LYS A 2 3.17 11.36 -4.36
N ARG A 3 1.86 11.53 -4.56
CA ARG A 3 0.98 10.46 -5.00
C ARG A 3 1.43 9.82 -6.32
N GLU A 4 1.85 10.65 -7.27
CA GLU A 4 2.30 10.16 -8.58
C GLU A 4 3.48 9.19 -8.44
N LYS A 5 4.43 9.53 -7.57
CA LYS A 5 5.58 8.67 -7.33
C LYS A 5 5.16 7.37 -6.65
N LEU A 6 4.31 7.45 -5.64
CA LEU A 6 3.83 6.26 -4.93
C LEU A 6 3.08 5.33 -5.88
N GLU A 7 2.25 5.87 -6.75
CA GLU A 7 1.43 5.06 -7.66
C GLU A 7 2.25 4.33 -8.73
N THR A 8 3.49 4.76 -8.99
CA THR A 8 4.36 4.01 -9.90
C THR A 8 4.75 2.63 -9.33
N TYR A 9 4.58 2.44 -8.04
CA TYR A 9 4.92 1.17 -7.38
C TYR A 9 3.72 0.23 -7.23
N ILE A 10 2.53 0.63 -7.68
CA ILE A 10 1.34 -0.24 -7.58
C ILE A 10 1.59 -1.53 -8.36
N GLY A 11 1.31 -2.67 -7.70
CA GLY A 11 1.55 -3.99 -8.26
C GLY A 11 2.94 -4.53 -8.02
N LYS A 12 3.82 -3.74 -7.40
CA LYS A 12 5.20 -4.15 -7.12
C LYS A 12 5.38 -4.54 -5.67
N GLN A 13 6.30 -5.46 -5.43
CA GLN A 13 6.70 -5.83 -4.08
C GLN A 13 7.65 -4.76 -3.55
N ILE A 14 7.23 -4.08 -2.49
CA ILE A 14 7.99 -2.95 -1.94
C ILE A 14 8.10 -3.04 -0.43
N LYS A 15 9.04 -2.25 0.10
CA LYS A 15 9.14 -1.98 1.52
C LYS A 15 8.93 -0.48 1.71
N VAL A 16 7.99 -0.12 2.56
CA VAL A 16 7.66 1.28 2.84
C VAL A 16 7.94 1.61 4.29
N LEU A 17 8.57 2.77 4.52
CA LEU A 17 8.75 3.34 5.84
C LEU A 17 7.68 4.40 6.05
N LEU A 18 6.89 4.24 7.11
CA LEU A 18 5.82 5.17 7.44
C LEU A 18 6.29 6.21 8.46
N PHE A 19 5.49 7.25 8.63
CA PHE A 19 5.84 8.40 9.47
C PHE A 19 6.05 8.04 10.95
N ASP A 20 5.51 6.91 11.41
CA ASP A 20 5.69 6.42 12.78
C ASP A 20 7.02 5.68 12.99
N GLY A 21 7.86 5.61 11.97
CA GLY A 21 9.14 4.93 12.02
C GLY A 21 9.08 3.44 11.77
N ARG A 22 7.91 2.88 11.50
CA ARG A 22 7.75 1.46 11.21
C ARG A 22 7.82 1.20 9.73
N ALA A 23 8.41 0.06 9.36
CA ALA A 23 8.52 -0.37 7.97
C ALA A 23 7.66 -1.60 7.73
N TYR A 24 7.03 -1.64 6.56
CA TYR A 24 6.17 -2.75 6.15
C TYR A 24 6.53 -3.18 4.74
N GLU A 25 6.35 -4.45 4.44
CA GLU A 25 6.70 -5.03 3.13
C GLU A 25 5.50 -5.77 2.56
N GLY A 26 5.30 -5.64 1.26
CA GLY A 26 4.22 -6.32 0.55
C GLY A 26 4.01 -5.74 -0.84
N CYS A 27 3.02 -6.28 -1.54
CA CYS A 27 2.64 -5.76 -2.85
C CYS A 27 1.77 -4.53 -2.67
N LEU A 28 2.17 -3.40 -3.23
CA LEU A 28 1.42 -2.16 -3.09
C LEU A 28 0.16 -2.18 -3.94
N GLN A 29 -0.96 -1.87 -3.31
CA GLN A 29 -2.23 -1.69 -4.01
C GLN A 29 -2.94 -0.46 -3.45
N LYS A 30 -3.82 0.11 -4.28
CA LYS A 30 -4.65 1.24 -3.86
C LYS A 30 -6.00 0.72 -3.42
N THR A 31 -6.56 1.29 -2.37
CA THR A 31 -7.92 0.95 -1.93
C THR A 31 -8.93 1.40 -2.98
N ASN A 32 -10.14 0.87 -2.93
CA ASN A 32 -11.21 1.18 -3.88
C ASN A 32 -10.85 0.79 -5.32
N THR A 33 -10.16 -0.35 -5.49
CA THR A 33 -9.83 -0.92 -6.80
C THR A 33 -10.15 -2.40 -6.81
N ASP A 34 -10.19 -2.99 -8.00
CA ASP A 34 -10.49 -4.42 -8.17
C ASP A 34 -9.49 -5.32 -7.43
N ALA A 35 -8.27 -4.86 -7.24
CA ALA A 35 -7.25 -5.62 -6.53
C ALA A 35 -7.63 -5.93 -5.08
N VAL A 36 -8.50 -5.12 -4.49
CA VAL A 36 -8.92 -5.26 -3.08
C VAL A 36 -10.43 -5.51 -2.95
N LYS A 37 -11.12 -5.83 -4.04
CA LYS A 37 -12.58 -5.97 -4.00
C LYS A 37 -13.04 -7.18 -3.16
N HIS A 38 -12.14 -8.14 -2.90
CA HIS A 38 -12.43 -9.29 -2.03
C HIS A 38 -12.50 -8.90 -0.54
N ASN A 39 -12.05 -7.69 -0.20
CA ASN A 39 -12.07 -7.19 1.18
C ASN A 39 -12.91 -5.91 1.20
N PRO A 40 -14.18 -5.96 1.68
CA PRO A 40 -15.05 -4.80 1.68
C PRO A 40 -14.49 -3.58 2.41
N ASN A 41 -13.74 -3.80 3.50
CA ASN A 41 -13.15 -2.70 4.26
C ASN A 41 -12.13 -1.93 3.43
N LEU A 42 -11.37 -2.61 2.58
CA LEU A 42 -10.42 -1.96 1.68
C LEU A 42 -11.12 -1.40 0.45
N TYR A 43 -12.12 -2.11 -0.05
CA TYR A 43 -12.82 -1.69 -1.27
C TYR A 43 -13.60 -0.37 -1.07
N TRP A 44 -14.21 -0.19 0.09
CA TRP A 44 -15.00 1.01 0.36
C TRP A 44 -14.20 2.21 0.82
N LYS A 45 -12.91 2.04 1.13
CA LYS A 45 -12.03 3.16 1.48
C LYS A 45 -11.57 3.90 0.23
N HIS A 46 -11.43 5.22 0.31
CA HIS A 46 -10.95 6.04 -0.79
C HIS A 46 -9.63 6.73 -0.40
N ASN A 47 -8.72 6.87 -1.37
CA ASN A 47 -7.48 7.63 -1.22
C ASN A 47 -6.51 7.05 -0.18
N TYR A 48 -6.54 5.73 0.01
CA TYR A 48 -5.59 5.02 0.85
C TYR A 48 -4.82 3.99 0.04
N TYR A 49 -3.73 3.53 0.63
CA TYR A 49 -2.89 2.50 0.05
C TYR A 49 -2.70 1.37 1.04
N VAL A 50 -2.41 0.19 0.55
CA VAL A 50 -2.27 -1.01 1.38
C VAL A 50 -1.21 -1.91 0.77
N LEU A 51 -0.53 -2.67 1.63
CA LEU A 51 0.41 -3.70 1.20
C LEU A 51 -0.26 -5.07 1.40
N LEU A 52 -0.21 -5.89 0.36
CA LEU A 52 -0.85 -7.21 0.38
C LEU A 52 0.21 -8.31 0.28
N ASP A 53 -0.08 -9.45 0.93
CA ASP A 53 0.72 -10.66 0.79
C ASP A 53 0.23 -11.47 -0.42
N GLU A 54 0.80 -12.66 -0.63
CA GLU A 54 0.45 -13.52 -1.75
C GLU A 54 -1.01 -13.99 -1.71
N GLY A 55 -1.59 -14.07 -0.52
CA GLY A 55 -2.98 -14.46 -0.36
C GLY A 55 -3.97 -13.32 -0.50
N GLY A 56 -3.48 -12.09 -0.76
CA GLY A 56 -4.33 -10.92 -0.88
C GLY A 56 -4.71 -10.30 0.44
N ASN A 57 -4.07 -10.69 1.54
CA ASN A 57 -4.33 -10.14 2.87
C ASN A 57 -3.36 -8.98 3.15
N SER A 58 -3.83 -8.00 3.92
CA SER A 58 -2.98 -6.86 4.28
C SER A 58 -1.85 -7.28 5.23
N THR A 59 -0.65 -6.80 4.94
CA THR A 59 0.53 -7.10 5.76
C THR A 59 0.81 -6.02 6.80
N GLY A 60 0.04 -4.93 6.78
CA GLY A 60 0.20 -3.81 7.71
C GLY A 60 -1.01 -2.89 7.63
N PRO A 61 -0.91 -1.70 8.20
CA PRO A 61 -2.04 -0.76 8.17
C PRO A 61 -2.25 -0.19 6.77
N ILE A 62 -3.45 0.29 6.51
CA ILE A 62 -3.68 1.17 5.35
C ILE A 62 -3.04 2.52 5.67
N PHE A 63 -2.57 3.20 4.64
CA PHE A 63 -1.88 4.47 4.84
C PHE A 63 -2.20 5.44 3.71
N ARG A 64 -1.97 6.71 3.98
CA ARG A 64 -2.08 7.76 2.97
C ARG A 64 -0.70 8.03 2.36
N CYS A 65 -0.73 8.57 1.14
CA CYS A 65 0.49 8.99 0.45
C CYS A 65 1.38 9.88 1.35
N SER A 66 0.76 10.81 2.09
CA SER A 66 1.49 11.73 2.99
C SER A 66 2.17 11.03 4.16
N HIS A 67 1.75 9.81 4.49
CA HIS A 67 2.35 9.03 5.59
C HIS A 67 3.56 8.21 5.14
N ALA A 68 3.76 8.05 3.84
CA ALA A 68 4.89 7.29 3.31
C ALA A 68 6.13 8.18 3.26
N MET A 69 7.16 7.78 4.00
CA MET A 69 8.41 8.51 4.08
C MET A 69 9.42 8.05 3.04
N ARG A 70 9.55 6.74 2.87
CA ARG A 70 10.48 6.13 1.92
C ARG A 70 9.90 4.86 1.35
N ILE A 71 10.24 4.56 0.11
CA ILE A 71 9.86 3.33 -0.58
C ILE A 71 11.10 2.71 -1.22
N LYS A 72 11.17 1.38 -1.14
CA LYS A 72 12.20 0.60 -1.81
C LYS A 72 11.54 -0.60 -2.46
N GLU A 73 11.83 -0.82 -3.73
CA GLU A 73 11.37 -2.03 -4.42
C GLU A 73 12.23 -3.21 -3.97
N VAL A 74 11.59 -4.35 -3.60
CA VAL A 74 12.27 -5.53 -3.06
C VAL A 74 12.00 -6.80 -3.86
N GLY A 75 11.25 -6.70 -4.92
CA GLY A 75 10.90 -7.84 -5.76
C GLY A 75 11.81 -8.06 -6.97
#